data_296eb10ef83aa15deb2370a31b375d42
#
_entry.id   296eb10ef83aa15deb2370a31b375d42
#
_cell.length_a   1.000
_cell.length_b   1.000
_cell.length_c   1.000
_cell.angle_alpha   90.00
_cell.angle_beta   90.00
_cell.angle_gamma   90.00
#
_symmetry.space_group_name_H-M   'P 1'
#
loop_
_entity.id
_entity.type
_entity.pdbx_description
1 polymer ?
#
loop_
_entity_poly.entity_id
_entity_poly.type
_entity_poly.pdbx_seq_one_letter_code
_entity_poly.pdbx_strand_id
1 'polypeptide(L)'
;EEKLENCINSDLANNFGNLCQRVLSFAEKNCSSLIPDHKFADEDLEILKPLNNLDKIRSFIDNQDINQYMSFIVDRLFAANKYFNDQEPWKKKDDRLRLNTIVYTALELIRKITILLYPVMPETSVKVLNVFNETENSIDFKSIDNNEILKKDLKINKLDILFKKIEK
;
A
#
# COMPACT_ATOMS: atom_id res chain seq x y z
N GLU A 1 -28.43 -2.89 -1.69
CA GLU A 1 -27.22 -3.59 -1.21
C GLU A 1 -26.12 -3.62 -2.30
N GLU A 2 -26.43 -4.05 -3.52
CA GLU A 2 -25.47 -4.05 -4.62
C GLU A 2 -24.90 -2.64 -4.92
N LYS A 3 -25.74 -1.61 -4.84
CA LYS A 3 -25.29 -0.22 -5.06
C LYS A 3 -24.30 0.25 -4.00
N LEU A 4 -24.47 -0.16 -2.75
CA LEU A 4 -23.57 0.21 -1.67
C LEU A 4 -22.22 -0.49 -1.82
N GLU A 5 -22.24 -1.79 -2.12
CA GLU A 5 -21.01 -2.57 -2.37
C GLU A 5 -20.24 -2.02 -3.57
N ASN A 6 -20.93 -1.68 -4.65
CA ASN A 6 -20.29 -1.10 -5.83
C ASN A 6 -19.69 0.27 -5.55
N CYS A 7 -20.35 1.11 -4.74
CA CYS A 7 -19.80 2.40 -4.32
C CYS A 7 -18.54 2.23 -3.46
N ILE A 8 -18.58 1.31 -2.49
CA ILE A 8 -17.43 1.05 -1.63
C ILE A 8 -16.26 0.51 -2.47
N ASN A 9 -16.52 -0.42 -3.38
CA ASN A 9 -15.50 -0.99 -4.25
C ASN A 9 -14.90 0.06 -5.20
N SER A 10 -15.72 0.96 -5.73
CA SER A 10 -15.25 2.04 -6.61
C SER A 10 -14.38 3.04 -5.86
N ASP A 11 -14.80 3.46 -4.67
CA ASP A 11 -14.04 4.39 -3.84
C ASP A 11 -12.73 3.76 -3.38
N LEU A 12 -12.78 2.49 -2.98
CA LEU A 12 -11.60 1.73 -2.57
C LEU A 12 -10.60 1.62 -3.72
N ALA A 13 -11.09 1.25 -4.91
CA ALA A 13 -10.27 1.10 -6.11
C ALA A 13 -9.61 2.43 -6.49
N ASN A 14 -10.38 3.52 -6.49
CA ASN A 14 -9.86 4.85 -6.83
C ASN A 14 -8.82 5.32 -5.83
N ASN A 15 -9.09 5.19 -4.53
CA ASN A 15 -8.17 5.61 -3.49
C ASN A 15 -6.87 4.79 -3.51
N PHE A 16 -6.99 3.49 -3.71
CA PHE A 16 -5.84 2.59 -3.81
C PHE A 16 -5.01 2.90 -5.06
N GLY A 17 -5.66 3.06 -6.20
CA GLY A 17 -4.99 3.40 -7.46
C GLY A 17 -4.25 4.74 -7.38
N ASN A 18 -4.89 5.75 -6.79
CA ASN A 18 -4.27 7.05 -6.59
C ASN A 18 -3.04 6.98 -5.69
N LEU A 19 -3.12 6.24 -4.59
CA LEU A 19 -2.00 6.06 -3.68
C LEU A 19 -0.82 5.39 -4.41
N CYS A 20 -1.07 4.28 -5.08
CA CYS A 20 -0.06 3.56 -5.83
C CYS A 20 0.60 4.44 -6.88
N GLN A 21 -0.19 5.15 -7.68
CA GLN A 21 0.31 5.99 -8.75
C GLN A 21 1.18 7.13 -8.23
N ARG A 22 0.74 7.79 -7.16
CA ARG A 22 1.48 8.91 -6.55
C ARG A 22 2.81 8.46 -5.99
N VAL A 23 2.81 7.39 -5.21
CA VAL A 23 4.03 6.88 -4.55
C VAL A 23 4.99 6.32 -5.59
N LEU A 24 4.51 5.53 -6.53
CA LEU A 24 5.36 4.91 -7.55
C LEU A 24 5.94 5.94 -8.51
N SER A 25 5.16 6.96 -8.90
CA SER A 25 5.66 8.06 -9.73
C SER A 25 6.74 8.85 -9.01
N PHE A 26 6.55 9.11 -7.73
CA PHE A 26 7.54 9.81 -6.91
C PHE A 26 8.83 8.99 -6.79
N ALA A 27 8.71 7.68 -6.56
CA ALA A 27 9.86 6.79 -6.48
C ALA A 27 10.62 6.71 -7.81
N GLU A 28 9.91 6.70 -8.94
CA GLU A 28 10.53 6.73 -10.26
C GLU A 28 11.38 8.00 -10.45
N LYS A 29 10.84 9.14 -10.08
CA LYS A 29 11.52 10.43 -10.27
C LYS A 29 12.64 10.66 -9.25
N ASN A 30 12.51 10.20 -8.04
CA ASN A 30 13.41 10.56 -6.94
C ASN A 30 14.29 9.43 -6.45
N CYS A 31 13.93 8.16 -6.73
CA CYS A 31 14.66 6.97 -6.30
C CYS A 31 15.09 6.09 -7.49
N SER A 32 14.99 6.60 -8.72
CA SER A 32 15.38 5.90 -9.97
C SER A 32 14.69 4.55 -10.11
N SER A 33 13.44 4.43 -9.66
CA SER A 33 12.66 3.19 -9.66
C SER A 33 13.33 2.04 -8.91
N LEU A 34 14.13 2.36 -7.90
CA LEU A 34 14.74 1.37 -7.00
C LEU A 34 14.15 1.51 -5.60
N ILE A 35 14.09 0.39 -4.90
CA ILE A 35 13.71 0.41 -3.48
C ILE A 35 14.80 1.17 -2.73
N PRO A 36 14.48 2.29 -2.05
CA PRO A 36 15.49 3.09 -1.39
C PRO A 36 15.90 2.49 -0.05
N ASP A 37 17.04 2.98 0.46
CA ASP A 37 17.44 2.71 1.84
C ASP A 37 16.50 3.44 2.82
N HIS A 38 16.49 3.03 4.07
CA HIS A 38 15.58 3.61 5.05
C HIS A 38 16.13 3.52 6.47
N LYS A 39 15.64 4.43 7.29
CA LYS A 39 15.83 4.38 8.74
C LYS A 39 14.54 4.89 9.38
N PHE A 40 13.72 3.97 9.90
CA PHE A 40 12.42 4.32 10.44
C PHE A 40 12.52 5.28 11.62
N ALA A 41 11.71 6.33 11.59
CA ALA A 41 11.40 7.16 12.73
C ALA A 41 10.12 6.64 13.42
N ASP A 42 9.81 7.18 14.60
CA ASP A 42 8.65 6.74 15.38
C ASP A 42 7.34 6.89 14.58
N GLU A 43 7.21 7.99 13.85
CA GLU A 43 6.02 8.25 13.02
C GLU A 43 5.83 7.24 11.90
N ASP A 44 6.92 6.71 11.35
CA ASP A 44 6.86 5.68 10.31
C ASP A 44 6.40 4.34 10.89
N LEU A 45 6.94 3.98 12.05
CA LEU A 45 6.53 2.77 12.74
C LEU A 45 5.08 2.85 13.22
N GLU A 46 4.64 4.04 13.62
CA GLU A 46 3.29 4.27 14.07
C GLU A 46 2.25 4.07 12.96
N ILE A 47 2.53 4.55 11.74
CA ILE A 47 1.61 4.33 10.62
C ILE A 47 1.56 2.86 10.18
N LEU A 48 2.65 2.12 10.36
CA LEU A 48 2.71 0.69 10.02
C LEU A 48 2.06 -0.20 11.08
N LYS A 49 2.01 0.25 12.33
CA LYS A 49 1.59 -0.54 13.49
C LYS A 49 0.21 -1.19 13.35
N PRO A 50 -0.85 -0.48 12.89
CA PRO A 50 -2.17 -1.11 12.75
C PRO A 50 -2.18 -2.27 11.76
N LEU A 51 -1.34 -2.22 10.73
CA LEU A 51 -1.23 -3.30 9.74
C LEU A 51 -0.44 -4.50 10.27
N ASN A 52 0.26 -4.35 11.38
CA ASN A 52 1.01 -5.45 12.00
C ASN A 52 0.18 -6.25 13.01
N ASN A 53 -1.06 -5.84 13.26
CA ASN A 53 -1.95 -6.55 14.20
C ASN A 53 -2.69 -7.69 13.49
N LEU A 54 -1.98 -8.79 13.28
CA LEU A 54 -2.52 -9.95 12.58
C LEU A 54 -3.72 -10.58 13.30
N ASP A 55 -3.71 -10.58 14.64
CA ASP A 55 -4.80 -11.17 15.41
C ASP A 55 -6.11 -10.42 15.17
N LYS A 56 -6.07 -9.10 15.14
CA LYS A 56 -7.23 -8.27 14.83
C LYS A 56 -7.72 -8.52 13.40
N ILE A 57 -6.79 -8.57 12.45
CA ILE A 57 -7.11 -8.80 11.04
C ILE A 57 -7.74 -10.17 10.85
N ARG A 58 -7.17 -11.21 11.48
CA ARG A 58 -7.70 -12.56 11.43
C ARG A 58 -9.08 -12.66 12.08
N SER A 59 -9.32 -11.89 13.15
CA SER A 59 -10.63 -11.91 13.81
C SER A 59 -11.75 -11.45 12.87
N PHE A 60 -11.51 -10.50 12.00
CA PHE A 60 -12.50 -10.08 10.99
C PHE A 60 -12.84 -11.22 10.03
N ILE A 61 -11.83 -11.98 9.61
CA ILE A 61 -12.00 -13.11 8.70
C ILE A 61 -12.70 -14.26 9.41
N ASP A 62 -12.25 -14.61 10.60
CA ASP A 62 -12.79 -15.74 11.38
C ASP A 62 -14.24 -15.50 11.78
N ASN A 63 -14.62 -14.27 12.07
CA ASN A 63 -15.99 -13.89 12.40
C ASN A 63 -16.84 -13.60 11.16
N GLN A 64 -16.28 -13.76 9.96
CA GLN A 64 -16.94 -13.48 8.68
C GLN A 64 -17.50 -12.05 8.61
N ASP A 65 -16.80 -11.11 9.24
CA ASP A 65 -17.21 -9.72 9.28
C ASP A 65 -16.56 -8.93 8.15
N ILE A 66 -17.09 -9.11 6.95
CA ILE A 66 -16.60 -8.49 5.72
C ILE A 66 -16.67 -6.96 5.82
N ASN A 67 -17.71 -6.43 6.44
CA ASN A 67 -17.89 -4.98 6.56
C ASN A 67 -16.77 -4.35 7.42
N GLN A 68 -16.43 -4.96 8.54
CA GLN A 68 -15.31 -4.47 9.37
C GLN A 68 -13.97 -4.65 8.67
N TYR A 69 -13.79 -5.74 7.96
CA TYR A 69 -12.58 -5.98 7.16
C TYR A 69 -12.39 -4.89 6.10
N MET A 70 -13.45 -4.58 5.34
CA MET A 70 -13.42 -3.55 4.31
C MET A 70 -13.19 -2.16 4.91
N SER A 71 -13.87 -1.83 6.03
CA SER A 71 -13.68 -0.57 6.72
C SER A 71 -12.24 -0.40 7.20
N PHE A 72 -11.65 -1.47 7.72
CA PHE A 72 -10.25 -1.45 8.15
C PHE A 72 -9.32 -1.10 6.98
N ILE A 73 -9.52 -1.74 5.82
CA ILE A 73 -8.71 -1.47 4.63
C ILE A 73 -8.87 -0.01 4.17
N VAL A 74 -10.10 0.49 4.11
CA VAL A 74 -10.38 1.89 3.73
C VAL A 74 -9.68 2.85 4.68
N ASP A 75 -9.78 2.62 5.99
CA ASP A 75 -9.13 3.47 6.99
C ASP A 75 -7.61 3.47 6.83
N ARG A 76 -7.03 2.31 6.51
CA ARG A 76 -5.59 2.21 6.27
C ARG A 76 -5.16 2.94 5.00
N LEU A 77 -6.00 2.91 3.96
CA LEU A 77 -5.74 3.68 2.72
C LEU A 77 -5.75 5.18 2.98
N PHE A 78 -6.76 5.67 3.70
CA PHE A 78 -6.82 7.09 4.07
C PHE A 78 -5.61 7.50 4.91
N ALA A 79 -5.24 6.66 5.87
CA ALA A 79 -4.07 6.92 6.72
C ALA A 79 -2.77 6.96 5.91
N ALA A 80 -2.61 6.07 4.95
CA ALA A 80 -1.42 6.03 4.09
C ALA A 80 -1.34 7.26 3.18
N ASN A 81 -2.46 7.68 2.58
CA ASN A 81 -2.52 8.90 1.78
C ASN A 81 -2.19 10.13 2.62
N LYS A 82 -2.78 10.22 3.82
CA LYS A 82 -2.53 11.31 4.75
C LYS A 82 -1.05 11.35 5.17
N TYR A 83 -0.48 10.21 5.50
CA TYR A 83 0.94 10.10 5.86
C TYR A 83 1.83 10.67 4.75
N PHE A 84 1.62 10.24 3.52
CA PHE A 84 2.44 10.68 2.39
C PHE A 84 2.30 12.18 2.14
N ASN A 85 1.07 12.71 2.27
CA ASN A 85 0.82 14.15 2.15
C ASN A 85 1.47 14.94 3.30
N ASP A 86 1.30 14.48 4.54
CA ASP A 86 1.80 15.19 5.72
C ASP A 86 3.33 15.20 5.80
N GLN A 87 3.98 14.12 5.35
CA GLN A 87 5.43 14.04 5.36
C GLN A 87 6.09 14.88 4.27
N GLU A 88 5.35 15.27 3.24
CA GLU A 88 5.82 16.17 2.18
C GLU A 88 7.21 15.79 1.63
N PRO A 89 7.39 14.56 1.10
CA PRO A 89 8.72 14.13 0.66
C PRO A 89 9.32 15.00 -0.45
N TRP A 90 8.45 15.66 -1.24
CA TRP A 90 8.89 16.59 -2.28
C TRP A 90 9.58 17.83 -1.72
N LYS A 91 9.40 18.14 -0.46
CA LYS A 91 10.07 19.25 0.25
C LYS A 91 11.35 18.81 0.97
N LYS A 92 11.68 17.53 0.93
CA LYS A 92 12.79 16.95 1.70
C LYS A 92 13.94 16.48 0.82
N LYS A 93 14.13 17.10 -0.33
CA LYS A 93 15.21 16.76 -1.26
C LYS A 93 16.60 16.98 -0.67
N ASP A 94 16.73 17.89 0.28
CA ASP A 94 17.99 18.17 0.98
C ASP A 94 18.27 17.16 2.11
N ASP A 95 17.24 16.43 2.58
CA ASP A 95 17.37 15.36 3.56
C ASP A 95 17.06 14.02 2.88
N ARG A 96 18.05 13.51 2.17
CA ARG A 96 17.88 12.33 1.31
C ARG A 96 17.47 11.09 2.09
N LEU A 97 18.03 10.88 3.29
CA LEU A 97 17.67 9.73 4.11
C LEU A 97 16.19 9.80 4.55
N ARG A 98 15.74 10.98 4.94
CA ARG A 98 14.33 11.16 5.33
C ARG A 98 13.39 10.95 4.15
N LEU A 99 13.69 11.53 2.99
CA LEU A 99 12.93 11.32 1.77
C LEU A 99 12.85 9.83 1.43
N ASN A 100 13.97 9.14 1.46
CA ASN A 100 14.04 7.71 1.14
C ASN A 100 13.23 6.88 2.13
N THR A 101 13.28 7.22 3.42
CA THR A 101 12.50 6.53 4.46
C THR A 101 11.01 6.70 4.26
N ILE A 102 10.55 7.91 3.90
CA ILE A 102 9.14 8.16 3.60
C ILE A 102 8.68 7.31 2.42
N VAL A 103 9.46 7.27 1.35
CA VAL A 103 9.15 6.46 0.17
C VAL A 103 9.12 4.97 0.53
N TYR A 104 10.10 4.49 1.27
CA TYR A 104 10.16 3.09 1.70
C TYR A 104 8.93 2.72 2.55
N THR A 105 8.57 3.57 3.50
CA THR A 105 7.40 3.36 4.36
C THR A 105 6.12 3.30 3.53
N ALA A 106 5.97 4.21 2.57
CA ALA A 106 4.81 4.23 1.68
C ALA A 106 4.74 2.97 0.82
N LEU A 107 5.88 2.49 0.32
CA LEU A 107 5.94 1.25 -0.48
C LEU A 107 5.55 0.03 0.37
N GLU A 108 6.02 -0.04 1.62
CA GLU A 108 5.62 -1.10 2.55
C GLU A 108 4.13 -1.04 2.90
N LEU A 109 3.58 0.16 3.07
CA LEU A 109 2.14 0.35 3.26
C LEU A 109 1.35 -0.19 2.06
N ILE A 110 1.77 0.13 0.85
CA ILE A 110 1.14 -0.37 -0.38
C ILE A 110 1.20 -1.90 -0.43
N ARG A 111 2.35 -2.50 -0.13
CA ARG A 111 2.52 -3.94 -0.13
C ARG A 111 1.55 -4.62 0.86
N LYS A 112 1.52 -4.12 2.09
CA LYS A 112 0.66 -4.68 3.14
C LYS A 112 -0.83 -4.55 2.80
N ILE A 113 -1.24 -3.38 2.34
CA ILE A 113 -2.64 -3.14 1.93
C ILE A 113 -3.00 -4.02 0.74
N THR A 114 -2.08 -4.21 -0.19
CA THR A 114 -2.30 -5.07 -1.36
C THR A 114 -2.57 -6.52 -0.95
N ILE A 115 -1.84 -7.03 0.03
CA ILE A 115 -2.08 -8.38 0.55
C ILE A 115 -3.48 -8.47 1.17
N LEU A 116 -3.89 -7.45 1.91
CA LEU A 116 -5.24 -7.41 2.50
C LEU A 116 -6.33 -7.32 1.43
N LEU A 117 -6.05 -6.66 0.31
CA LEU A 117 -7.01 -6.53 -0.79
C LEU A 117 -7.14 -7.78 -1.64
N TYR A 118 -6.20 -8.71 -1.56
CA TYR A 118 -6.20 -9.88 -2.43
C TYR A 118 -7.52 -10.67 -2.41
N PRO A 119 -8.12 -10.97 -1.23
CA PRO A 119 -9.40 -11.69 -1.21
C PRO A 119 -10.56 -10.94 -1.88
N VAL A 120 -10.48 -9.62 -1.96
CA VAL A 120 -11.54 -8.76 -2.49
C VAL A 120 -11.30 -8.43 -3.97
N MET A 121 -10.05 -8.14 -4.32
CA MET A 121 -9.64 -7.68 -5.65
C MET A 121 -8.37 -8.41 -6.09
N PRO A 122 -8.44 -9.72 -6.38
CA PRO A 122 -7.24 -10.52 -6.63
C PRO A 122 -6.45 -10.06 -7.86
N GLU A 123 -7.12 -9.71 -8.94
CA GLU A 123 -6.43 -9.28 -10.17
C GLU A 123 -5.64 -8.00 -9.97
N THR A 124 -6.25 -7.03 -9.31
CA THR A 124 -5.59 -5.75 -8.97
C THR A 124 -4.41 -5.99 -8.04
N SER A 125 -4.59 -6.84 -7.03
CA SER A 125 -3.54 -7.14 -6.05
C SER A 125 -2.33 -7.79 -6.71
N VAL A 126 -2.54 -8.74 -7.62
CA VAL A 126 -1.43 -9.38 -8.34
C VAL A 126 -0.66 -8.37 -9.19
N LYS A 127 -1.36 -7.45 -9.87
CA LYS A 127 -0.71 -6.41 -10.66
C LYS A 127 0.19 -5.52 -9.81
N VAL A 128 -0.26 -5.14 -8.63
CA VAL A 128 0.54 -4.31 -7.71
C VAL A 128 1.71 -5.10 -7.13
N LEU A 129 1.52 -6.36 -6.75
CA LEU A 129 2.60 -7.19 -6.23
C LEU A 129 3.70 -7.42 -7.28
N ASN A 130 3.32 -7.53 -8.55
CA ASN A 130 4.30 -7.65 -9.64
C ASN A 130 5.21 -6.43 -9.75
N VAL A 131 4.74 -5.25 -9.33
CA VAL A 131 5.58 -4.03 -9.27
C VAL A 131 6.79 -4.27 -8.37
N PHE A 132 6.61 -5.04 -7.29
CA PHE A 132 7.66 -5.37 -6.33
C PHE A 132 8.35 -6.71 -6.63
N ASN A 133 8.14 -7.28 -7.83
CA ASN A 133 8.65 -8.60 -8.22
C ASN A 133 8.11 -9.74 -7.34
N GLU A 134 6.96 -9.53 -6.70
CA GLU A 134 6.27 -10.58 -5.97
C GLU A 134 5.20 -11.21 -6.84
N THR A 135 4.92 -12.49 -6.60
CA THR A 135 3.91 -13.25 -7.34
C THR A 135 2.77 -13.64 -6.40
N GLU A 136 1.69 -14.17 -6.99
CA GLU A 136 0.57 -14.71 -6.22
C GLU A 136 1.03 -15.74 -5.17
N ASN A 137 2.08 -16.52 -5.47
CA ASN A 137 2.62 -17.50 -4.54
C ASN A 137 3.31 -16.88 -3.32
N SER A 138 3.69 -15.61 -3.37
CA SER A 138 4.32 -14.92 -2.26
C SER A 138 3.31 -14.19 -1.36
N ILE A 139 2.01 -14.29 -1.66
CA ILE A 139 0.97 -13.70 -0.82
C ILE A 139 0.85 -14.51 0.47
N ASP A 140 1.31 -13.92 1.57
CA ASP A 140 1.28 -14.53 2.88
C ASP A 140 0.92 -13.48 3.91
N PHE A 141 -0.21 -13.69 4.59
CA PHE A 141 -0.64 -12.81 5.68
C PHE A 141 0.41 -12.68 6.77
N LYS A 142 1.24 -13.69 6.98
CA LYS A 142 2.32 -13.64 7.96
C LYS A 142 3.37 -12.58 7.62
N SER A 143 3.56 -12.27 6.33
CA SER A 143 4.52 -11.26 5.90
C SER A 143 4.05 -9.83 6.18
N ILE A 144 2.77 -9.64 6.53
CA ILE A 144 2.22 -8.31 6.82
C ILE A 144 2.90 -7.68 8.04
N ASP A 145 3.22 -8.47 9.06
CA ASP A 145 3.83 -7.94 10.27
C ASP A 145 5.32 -7.59 10.14
N ASN A 146 5.93 -7.92 9.02
CA ASN A 146 7.32 -7.55 8.75
C ASN A 146 7.37 -6.23 7.98
N ASN A 147 7.97 -5.21 8.57
CA ASN A 147 8.06 -3.86 8.00
C ASN A 147 9.20 -3.72 6.98
N GLU A 148 10.01 -4.75 6.78
CA GLU A 148 11.23 -4.68 5.96
C GLU A 148 11.32 -5.83 4.95
N ILE A 149 10.19 -6.21 4.37
CA ILE A 149 10.16 -7.24 3.31
C ILE A 149 10.80 -6.72 2.02
N LEU A 150 10.53 -5.46 1.66
CA LEU A 150 11.10 -4.88 0.45
C LEU A 150 12.60 -4.67 0.64
N LYS A 151 13.38 -5.16 -0.30
CA LYS A 151 14.84 -5.10 -0.23
C LYS A 151 15.37 -3.89 -0.96
N LYS A 152 16.35 -3.20 -0.34
CA LYS A 152 17.06 -2.08 -0.93
C LYS A 152 17.63 -2.46 -2.31
N ASP A 153 17.58 -1.49 -3.22
CA ASP A 153 18.13 -1.57 -4.58
C ASP A 153 17.41 -2.55 -5.52
N LEU A 154 16.31 -3.18 -5.10
CA LEU A 154 15.46 -3.91 -6.02
C LEU A 154 14.74 -2.95 -6.95
N LYS A 155 14.63 -3.34 -8.22
CA LYS A 155 13.93 -2.54 -9.22
C LYS A 155 12.43 -2.59 -9.00
N ILE A 156 11.81 -1.40 -9.01
CA ILE A 156 10.36 -1.24 -9.01
C ILE A 156 9.90 -1.28 -10.46
N ASN A 157 9.06 -2.26 -10.81
CA ASN A 157 8.54 -2.37 -12.15
C ASN A 157 7.45 -1.33 -12.39
N LYS A 158 7.21 -0.99 -13.66
CA LYS A 158 6.13 -0.09 -14.02
C LYS A 158 4.79 -0.72 -13.67
N LEU A 159 3.89 0.09 -13.10
CA LEU A 159 2.52 -0.33 -12.83
C LEU A 159 1.68 -0.06 -14.06
N ASP A 160 1.03 -1.11 -14.57
CA ASP A 160 0.00 -0.96 -15.59
C ASP A 160 -1.21 -0.23 -15.00
N ILE A 161 -1.98 0.43 -15.87
CA ILE A 161 -3.20 1.12 -15.43
C ILE A 161 -4.10 0.12 -14.72
N LEU A 162 -4.27 0.31 -13.40
CA LEU A 162 -5.03 -0.61 -12.56
C LEU A 162 -6.52 -0.59 -12.86
N PHE A 163 -7.05 0.58 -13.24
CA PHE A 163 -8.46 0.76 -13.46
C PHE A 163 -8.65 1.57 -14.72
N LYS A 164 -9.43 1.05 -15.64
CA LYS A 164 -9.91 1.84 -16.77
C LYS A 164 -10.79 2.94 -16.20
N LYS A 165 -10.46 4.20 -16.50
CA LYS A 165 -11.40 5.28 -16.27
C LYS A 165 -12.69 4.91 -16.99
N ILE A 166 -13.77 4.79 -16.25
CA ILE A 166 -15.08 4.70 -16.85
C ILE A 166 -15.34 6.07 -17.46
N GLU A 167 -15.13 6.16 -18.76
CA GLU A 167 -15.54 7.37 -19.50
C GLU A 167 -17.06 7.42 -19.46
N LYS A 168 -17.57 8.45 -18.86
CA LYS A 168 -19.00 8.77 -19.00
C LYS A 168 -19.22 9.51 -20.29
#